data_67d568067792cee46fef5c2a4791d409
#
_entry.id   67d568067792cee46fef5c2a4791d409
#
_cell.length_a   1.000
_cell.length_b   1.000
_cell.length_c   1.000
_cell.angle_alpha   90.00
_cell.angle_beta   90.00
_cell.angle_gamma   90.00
#
_symmetry.space_group_name_H-M   'P 1'
#
loop_
_entity.id
_entity.type
_entity.pdbx_description
1 polymer ?
#
loop_
_entity_poly.entity_id
_entity_poly.type
_entity_poly.pdbx_seq_one_letter_code
_entity_poly.pdbx_strand_id
1 'polypeptide(L)'
;FLHLPRHGTALGVAGRVAGAADAQWVLDQGADLAFIGKGAIADHAFARRATTDADYRAPAFPVTKDHLRAEMLGEPFVEYFARNWPQLVTP
;
A
#
# COMPACT_ATOMS: atom_id res chain seq x y z
N PHE A 1 -13.87 15.15 6.63
CA PHE A 1 -13.72 14.78 5.22
C PHE A 1 -14.62 13.61 4.85
N LEU A 2 -14.53 12.49 5.59
CA LEU A 2 -15.37 11.31 5.34
C LEU A 2 -16.86 11.55 5.63
N HIS A 3 -17.18 12.59 6.35
CA HIS A 3 -18.56 12.91 6.73
C HIS A 3 -19.23 13.94 5.80
N LEU A 4 -18.52 14.37 4.75
CA LEU A 4 -19.10 15.30 3.78
C LEU A 4 -20.14 14.58 2.90
N PRO A 5 -21.21 15.26 2.49
CA PRO A 5 -22.17 14.66 1.57
C PRO A 5 -21.51 14.25 0.25
N ARG A 6 -21.82 13.05 -0.23
CA ARG A 6 -21.22 12.51 -1.45
C ARG A 6 -22.21 12.30 -2.59
N HIS A 7 -23.49 12.45 -2.30
CA HIS A 7 -24.57 12.36 -3.31
C HIS A 7 -24.49 11.09 -4.18
N GLY A 8 -24.18 9.95 -3.54
CA GLY A 8 -24.09 8.67 -4.23
C GLY A 8 -22.71 8.35 -4.84
N THR A 9 -21.76 9.28 -4.74
CA THR A 9 -20.41 9.06 -5.25
C THR A 9 -19.60 8.20 -4.27
N ALA A 10 -18.89 7.20 -4.78
CA ALA A 10 -17.99 6.38 -3.98
C ALA A 10 -16.76 7.21 -3.57
N LEU A 11 -16.26 6.98 -2.35
CA LEU A 11 -15.08 7.64 -1.83
C LEU A 11 -13.97 6.64 -1.59
N GLY A 12 -12.82 6.85 -2.23
CA GLY A 12 -11.60 6.11 -1.96
C GLY A 12 -10.64 6.95 -1.14
N VAL A 13 -9.92 6.30 -0.23
CA VAL A 13 -8.96 6.96 0.65
C VAL A 13 -7.61 6.26 0.52
N ALA A 14 -6.55 7.05 0.33
CA ALA A 14 -5.17 6.59 0.26
C ALA A 14 -4.36 7.19 1.39
N GLY A 15 -3.26 6.53 1.74
CA GLY A 15 -2.30 7.04 2.70
C GLY A 15 -2.17 6.14 3.93
N ARG A 16 -0.93 5.73 4.20
CA ARG A 16 -0.54 4.97 5.39
C ARG A 16 -1.30 3.65 5.59
N VAL A 17 -1.84 3.07 4.53
CA VAL A 17 -2.44 1.75 4.61
C VAL A 17 -1.33 0.72 4.43
N ALA A 18 -0.87 0.12 5.52
CA ALA A 18 0.26 -0.80 5.54
C ALA A 18 -0.13 -2.23 5.90
N GLY A 19 -1.40 -2.49 6.14
CA GLY A 19 -1.88 -3.82 6.51
C GLY A 19 -3.38 -3.91 6.46
N ALA A 20 -3.90 -5.11 6.75
CA ALA A 20 -5.34 -5.39 6.73
C ALA A 20 -6.11 -4.52 7.75
N ALA A 21 -5.55 -4.34 8.95
CA ALA A 21 -6.20 -3.55 9.99
C ALA A 21 -6.34 -2.09 9.58
N ASP A 22 -5.32 -1.51 8.93
CA ASP A 22 -5.38 -0.13 8.45
C ASP A 22 -6.47 0.03 7.39
N ALA A 23 -6.56 -0.92 6.45
CA ALA A 23 -7.58 -0.90 5.41
C ALA A 23 -8.98 -1.00 6.02
N GLN A 24 -9.16 -1.89 6.98
CA GLN A 24 -10.45 -2.05 7.64
C GLN A 24 -10.83 -0.79 8.41
N TRP A 25 -9.86 -0.16 9.09
CA TRP A 25 -10.11 1.09 9.82
C TRP A 25 -10.63 2.18 8.87
N VAL A 26 -10.03 2.32 7.69
CA VAL A 26 -10.46 3.30 6.68
C VAL A 26 -11.91 3.04 6.26
N LEU A 27 -12.24 1.77 6.00
CA LEU A 27 -13.61 1.40 5.61
C LEU A 27 -14.60 1.65 6.74
N ASP A 28 -14.20 1.37 7.99
CA ASP A 28 -15.04 1.61 9.17
C ASP A 28 -15.32 3.09 9.39
N GLN A 29 -14.43 3.99 8.91
CA GLN A 29 -14.65 5.43 8.98
C GLN A 29 -15.62 5.95 7.91
N GLY A 30 -16.10 5.08 7.03
CA GLY A 30 -17.10 5.44 6.03
C GLY A 30 -16.60 5.53 4.61
N ALA A 31 -15.34 5.22 4.33
CA ALA A 31 -14.85 5.14 2.96
C ALA A 31 -15.38 3.88 2.27
N ASP A 32 -15.58 3.97 0.97
CA ASP A 32 -16.03 2.83 0.16
C ASP A 32 -14.85 1.98 -0.31
N LEU A 33 -13.68 2.60 -0.50
CA LEU A 33 -12.49 1.96 -1.02
C LEU A 33 -11.27 2.39 -0.21
N ALA A 34 -10.35 1.47 0.03
CA ALA A 34 -9.03 1.77 0.57
C ALA A 34 -7.98 1.57 -0.53
N PHE A 35 -7.23 2.61 -0.86
CA PHE A 35 -6.19 2.55 -1.89
C PHE A 35 -4.85 2.21 -1.25
N ILE A 36 -4.13 1.29 -1.90
CA ILE A 36 -2.84 0.81 -1.42
C ILE A 36 -1.74 1.36 -2.33
N GLY A 37 -0.78 2.05 -1.74
CA GLY A 37 0.38 2.58 -2.47
C GLY A 37 1.65 1.80 -2.17
N LYS A 38 2.48 2.35 -1.29
CA LYS A 38 3.78 1.76 -0.95
C LYS A 38 3.70 0.33 -0.43
N GLY A 39 2.61 -0.02 0.27
CA GLY A 39 2.43 -1.39 0.75
C GLY A 39 2.39 -2.40 -0.39
N ALA A 40 1.79 -2.06 -1.52
CA ALA A 40 1.74 -2.95 -2.68
C ALA A 40 3.10 -3.02 -3.38
N ILE A 41 3.91 -1.98 -3.30
CA ILE A 41 5.29 -2.01 -3.82
C ILE A 41 6.14 -2.95 -2.97
N ALA A 42 5.98 -2.93 -1.65
CA ALA A 42 6.72 -3.81 -0.74
C ALA A 42 6.23 -5.26 -0.81
N ASP A 43 4.97 -5.49 -1.18
CA ASP A 43 4.39 -6.82 -1.35
C ASP A 43 3.34 -6.77 -2.46
N HIS A 44 3.65 -7.34 -3.62
CA HIS A 44 2.74 -7.35 -4.76
C HIS A 44 1.44 -8.13 -4.50
N ALA A 45 1.44 -9.01 -3.50
CA ALA A 45 0.27 -9.81 -3.12
C ALA A 45 -0.53 -9.17 -1.97
N PHE A 46 -0.32 -7.87 -1.70
CA PHE A 46 -0.93 -7.16 -0.58
C PHE A 46 -2.44 -7.40 -0.50
N ALA A 47 -3.16 -7.14 -1.59
CA ALA A 47 -4.62 -7.22 -1.58
C ALA A 47 -5.11 -8.64 -1.24
N ARG A 48 -4.48 -9.66 -1.84
CA ARG A 48 -4.84 -11.04 -1.57
C ARG A 48 -4.60 -11.41 -0.11
N ARG A 49 -3.44 -11.02 0.43
CA ARG A 49 -3.08 -11.36 1.82
C ARG A 49 -3.93 -10.59 2.82
N ALA A 50 -4.18 -9.31 2.57
CA ALA A 50 -5.00 -8.49 3.46
C ALA A 50 -6.45 -8.96 3.53
N THR A 51 -6.99 -9.49 2.42
CA THR A 51 -8.37 -9.97 2.38
C THR A 51 -8.55 -11.36 2.99
N THR A 52 -7.46 -12.11 3.17
CA THR A 52 -7.50 -13.46 3.73
C THR A 52 -6.93 -13.56 5.13
N ASP A 53 -6.24 -12.52 5.62
CA ASP A 53 -5.60 -12.51 6.94
C ASP A 53 -5.76 -11.12 7.56
N ALA A 54 -6.62 -11.03 8.58
CA ALA A 54 -6.91 -9.76 9.26
C ALA A 54 -5.70 -9.19 10.00
N ASP A 55 -4.69 -10.00 10.30
CA ASP A 55 -3.49 -9.56 10.99
C ASP A 55 -2.34 -9.23 10.03
N TYR A 56 -2.59 -9.33 8.72
CA TYR A 56 -1.55 -9.08 7.73
C TYR A 56 -1.04 -7.64 7.77
N ARG A 57 0.28 -7.51 7.68
CA ARG A 57 0.95 -6.23 7.48
C ARG A 57 2.03 -6.39 6.42
N ALA A 58 2.16 -5.38 5.55
CA ALA A 58 3.21 -5.36 4.55
C ALA A 58 4.58 -5.18 5.19
N PRO A 59 5.66 -5.64 4.53
CA PRO A 59 7.03 -5.36 4.98
C PRO A 59 7.25 -3.87 5.16
N ALA A 60 7.95 -3.49 6.22
CA ALA A 60 8.22 -2.09 6.51
C ALA A 60 9.36 -1.57 5.62
N PHE A 61 9.27 -0.30 5.23
CA PHE A 61 10.38 0.39 4.58
C PHE A 61 11.41 0.83 5.63
N PRO A 62 12.70 0.97 5.23
CA PRO A 62 13.23 0.77 3.89
C PRO A 62 13.35 -0.70 3.51
N VAL A 63 13.34 -0.98 2.21
CA VAL A 63 13.55 -2.34 1.66
C VAL A 63 14.77 -2.32 0.74
N THR A 64 15.31 -3.51 0.42
CA THR A 64 16.44 -3.62 -0.50
C THR A 64 15.95 -3.66 -1.95
N LYS A 65 16.86 -3.35 -2.89
CA LYS A 65 16.56 -3.52 -4.32
C LYS A 65 16.24 -4.98 -4.63
N ASP A 66 16.92 -5.93 -3.99
CA ASP A 66 16.66 -7.35 -4.19
C ASP A 66 15.26 -7.73 -3.74
N HIS A 67 14.78 -7.12 -2.63
CA HIS A 67 13.40 -7.33 -2.21
C HIS A 67 12.41 -6.87 -3.28
N LEU A 68 12.66 -5.70 -3.88
CA LEU A 68 11.79 -5.17 -4.93
C LEU A 68 11.78 -6.07 -6.17
N ARG A 69 12.95 -6.61 -6.54
CA ARG A 69 13.04 -7.56 -7.65
C ARG A 69 12.27 -8.83 -7.35
N ALA A 70 12.36 -9.33 -6.12
CA ALA A 70 11.60 -10.51 -5.69
C ALA A 70 10.09 -10.27 -5.73
N GLU A 71 9.66 -9.00 -5.61
CA GLU A 71 8.26 -8.62 -5.73
C GLU A 71 7.84 -8.35 -7.16
N MET A 72 8.58 -8.86 -8.13
CA MET A 72 8.23 -8.84 -9.56
C MET A 72 8.30 -7.47 -10.21
N LEU A 73 8.98 -6.51 -9.58
CA LEU A 73 9.16 -5.19 -10.18
C LEU A 73 10.27 -5.24 -11.24
N GLY A 74 10.01 -4.62 -12.39
CA GLY A 74 11.00 -4.53 -13.47
C GLY A 74 12.18 -3.66 -13.07
N GLU A 75 13.38 -3.98 -13.63
CA GLU A 75 14.59 -3.27 -13.28
C GLU A 75 14.51 -1.76 -13.51
N PRO A 76 13.91 -1.25 -14.60
CA PRO A 76 13.76 0.21 -14.78
C PRO A 76 12.99 0.86 -13.64
N PHE A 77 11.95 0.21 -13.12
CA PHE A 77 11.18 0.74 -12.00
C PHE A 77 11.99 0.69 -10.70
N VAL A 78 12.74 -0.39 -10.46
CA VAL A 78 13.57 -0.51 -9.26
C VAL A 78 14.57 0.65 -9.19
N GLU A 79 15.23 0.95 -10.30
CA GLU A 79 16.19 2.05 -10.38
C GLU A 79 15.49 3.42 -10.24
N TYR A 80 14.34 3.58 -10.87
CA TYR A 80 13.54 4.81 -10.73
C TYR A 80 13.14 5.05 -9.28
N PHE A 81 12.63 4.01 -8.62
CA PHE A 81 12.15 4.09 -7.24
C PHE A 81 13.30 4.41 -6.29
N ALA A 82 14.44 3.74 -6.44
CA ALA A 82 15.61 3.96 -5.59
C ALA A 82 16.17 5.39 -5.76
N ARG A 83 16.13 5.93 -6.98
CA ARG A 83 16.64 7.27 -7.27
C ARG A 83 15.73 8.36 -6.71
N ASN A 84 14.42 8.20 -6.81
CA ASN A 84 13.47 9.23 -6.41
C ASN A 84 13.08 9.15 -4.93
N TRP A 85 13.19 7.98 -4.31
CA TRP A 85 12.88 7.78 -2.89
C TRP A 85 14.01 7.02 -2.20
N PRO A 86 15.23 7.60 -2.13
CA PRO A 86 16.39 6.89 -1.58
C PRO A 86 16.23 6.52 -0.11
N GLN A 87 15.36 7.22 0.62
CA GLN A 87 15.07 6.90 2.01
C GLN A 87 14.27 5.62 2.20
N LEU A 88 13.64 5.13 1.13
CA LEU A 88 12.81 3.93 1.18
C LEU A 88 13.53 2.68 0.67
N VAL A 89 14.69 2.83 0.06
CA VAL A 89 15.44 1.72 -0.54
C VAL A 89 16.87 1.74 -0.03
N THR A 90 17.27 0.65 0.65
CA THR A 90 18.67 0.50 1.08
C THR A 90 19.52 -0.03 -0.08
N PRO A 91 20.81 0.34 -0.10
CA PRO A 91 21.73 -0.14 -1.15
C PRO A 91 21.85 -1.66 -1.18
#